data_33cc8e9455b0f3cb6fc7e9a1e24915d4
#
_entry.id   33cc8e9455b0f3cb6fc7e9a1e24915d4
#
_cell.length_a   1.000
_cell.length_b   1.000
_cell.length_c   1.000
_cell.angle_alpha   90.00
_cell.angle_beta   90.00
_cell.angle_gamma   90.00
#
_symmetry.space_group_name_H-M   'P 1'
#
loop_
_entity.id
_entity.type
_entity.pdbx_description
1 polymer ?
#
loop_
_entity_poly.entity_id
_entity_poly.type
_entity_poly.pdbx_seq_one_letter_code
_entity_poly.pdbx_strand_id
1 'polypeptide(L)'
;MADYCANNASAIDCNNAFPQQEFELIAKAGLLAAPLVKELGGWSAGIDANVTYELLMLLKQMGHGNLAVGRIYEGHINALQLIQTFGSREQITSYARDARDRHKIFGVWNAEASDGVKIIPFENGRYRLEGSKTFCTGAGYVERPFVNGVLPDGGWQICIVPMEEVTTVSDPAWWQPSGMRATASYKVDFSGVELDQSALIGQPGDYYRQPWLSVGVIRFAAVQLGGAEALFNLTRQYLQELEYTNDPYQKERLGRMAIAIESGNLWLRGAADRVAAYAPVFGGDPTVPHPQADQLVAYANMVRTAIEQICIDVMQLCERSVGTRGLMPPNPMERIIRDLTLYLRQPAFDAALANVGQYVLQQSNPASMLWNDE
;
A
#
# COMPACT_ATOMS: atom_id res chain seq x y z
N MET A 1 9.44 16.94 0.92
CA MET A 1 8.56 16.03 0.14
C MET A 1 7.12 16.08 0.65
N ALA A 2 6.84 15.71 1.91
CA ALA A 2 5.48 15.71 2.45
C ALA A 2 4.76 17.06 2.30
N ASP A 3 5.41 18.16 2.67
CA ASP A 3 4.83 19.50 2.54
C ASP A 3 4.54 19.88 1.08
N TYR A 4 5.43 19.50 0.14
CA TYR A 4 5.17 19.70 -1.29
C TYR A 4 3.93 18.95 -1.75
N CYS A 5 3.82 17.67 -1.38
CA CYS A 5 2.63 16.86 -1.70
C CYS A 5 1.35 17.44 -1.09
N ALA A 6 1.40 17.94 0.15
CA ALA A 6 0.25 18.55 0.82
C ALA A 6 -0.22 19.84 0.11
N ASN A 7 0.70 20.69 -0.31
CA ASN A 7 0.40 21.95 -0.98
C ASN A 7 -0.27 21.75 -2.34
N ASN A 8 0.07 20.68 -3.05
CA ASN A 8 -0.47 20.38 -4.39
C ASN A 8 -1.73 19.49 -4.35
N ALA A 9 -2.00 18.82 -3.23
CA ALA A 9 -2.97 17.75 -3.14
C ALA A 9 -4.40 18.19 -3.53
N SER A 10 -4.83 19.39 -3.17
CA SER A 10 -6.18 19.89 -3.51
C SER A 10 -6.36 20.11 -5.01
N ALA A 11 -5.36 20.68 -5.69
CA ALA A 11 -5.41 20.88 -7.13
C ALA A 11 -5.43 19.55 -7.90
N ILE A 12 -4.63 18.59 -7.46
CA ILE A 12 -4.57 17.25 -8.04
C ILE A 12 -5.92 16.53 -7.87
N ASP A 13 -6.52 16.57 -6.68
CA ASP A 13 -7.83 15.97 -6.39
C ASP A 13 -8.96 16.58 -7.24
N CYS A 14 -9.02 17.90 -7.31
CA CYS A 14 -10.06 18.61 -8.10
C CYS A 14 -10.02 18.27 -9.58
N ASN A 15 -8.85 18.04 -10.13
CA ASN A 15 -8.64 17.72 -11.53
C ASN A 15 -8.70 16.22 -11.84
N ASN A 16 -8.89 15.35 -10.85
CA ASN A 16 -8.70 13.90 -10.94
C ASN A 16 -7.35 13.54 -11.59
N ALA A 17 -6.32 14.35 -11.33
CA ALA A 17 -5.03 14.22 -11.98
C ALA A 17 -4.13 13.24 -11.23
N PHE A 18 -3.29 12.52 -11.98
CA PHE A 18 -2.21 11.74 -11.36
C PHE A 18 -1.15 12.69 -10.78
N PRO A 19 -0.54 12.39 -9.62
CA PRO A 19 0.48 13.22 -8.95
C PRO A 19 1.85 13.07 -9.62
N GLN A 20 1.96 13.48 -10.89
CA GLN A 20 3.15 13.25 -11.71
C GLN A 20 4.38 13.97 -11.16
N GLN A 21 4.24 15.22 -10.75
CA GLN A 21 5.37 16.01 -10.22
C GLN A 21 5.91 15.43 -8.91
N GLU A 22 5.03 14.88 -8.07
CA GLU A 22 5.39 14.20 -6.83
C GLU A 22 6.21 12.94 -7.14
N PHE A 23 5.83 12.15 -8.16
CA PHE A 23 6.59 10.98 -8.58
C PHE A 23 7.91 11.34 -9.25
N GLU A 24 8.01 12.44 -9.97
CA GLU A 24 9.29 12.95 -10.48
C GLU A 24 10.24 13.32 -9.32
N LEU A 25 9.73 13.92 -8.24
CA LEU A 25 10.53 14.22 -7.04
C LEU A 25 10.92 12.94 -6.28
N ILE A 26 10.02 11.96 -6.17
CA ILE A 26 10.29 10.64 -5.59
C ILE A 26 11.44 9.96 -6.36
N ALA A 27 11.38 9.99 -7.70
CA ALA A 27 12.41 9.43 -8.57
C ALA A 27 13.77 10.16 -8.39
N LYS A 28 13.77 11.49 -8.43
CA LYS A 28 14.99 12.32 -8.22
C LYS A 28 15.63 12.09 -6.85
N ALA A 29 14.84 11.78 -5.84
CA ALA A 29 15.32 11.44 -4.50
C ALA A 29 15.84 9.99 -4.37
N GLY A 30 15.79 9.18 -5.44
CA GLY A 30 16.18 7.77 -5.43
C GLY A 30 15.21 6.84 -4.69
N LEU A 31 14.02 7.34 -4.34
CA LEU A 31 13.05 6.60 -3.53
C LEU A 31 12.39 5.44 -4.31
N LEU A 32 12.35 5.49 -5.64
CA LEU A 32 11.87 4.35 -6.44
C LEU A 32 12.79 3.12 -6.29
N ALA A 33 14.06 3.31 -5.99
CA ALA A 33 14.99 2.21 -5.72
C ALA A 33 15.05 1.80 -4.24
N ALA A 34 14.42 2.53 -3.33
CA ALA A 34 14.53 2.29 -1.89
C ALA A 34 14.23 0.83 -1.46
N PRO A 35 13.22 0.11 -2.02
CA PRO A 35 12.92 -1.27 -1.64
C PRO A 35 13.89 -2.30 -2.20
N LEU A 36 14.79 -1.93 -3.13
CA LEU A 36 15.78 -2.85 -3.67
C LEU A 36 16.87 -3.15 -2.63
N VAL A 37 17.44 -4.36 -2.68
CA VAL A 37 18.61 -4.71 -1.88
C VAL A 37 19.81 -3.82 -2.24
N LYS A 38 20.75 -3.65 -1.29
CA LYS A 38 21.92 -2.77 -1.45
C LYS A 38 22.77 -3.11 -2.68
N GLU A 39 22.89 -4.40 -2.97
CA GLU A 39 23.64 -4.93 -4.13
C GLU A 39 23.05 -4.48 -5.48
N LEU A 40 21.78 -4.12 -5.49
CA LEU A 40 21.07 -3.59 -6.65
C LEU A 40 20.93 -2.06 -6.63
N GLY A 41 21.57 -1.40 -5.67
CA GLY A 41 21.60 0.05 -5.53
C GLY A 41 20.43 0.65 -4.76
N GLY A 42 19.70 -0.17 -4.00
CA GLY A 42 18.63 0.28 -3.10
C GLY A 42 19.09 0.46 -1.65
N TRP A 43 18.12 0.59 -0.76
CA TRP A 43 18.35 0.75 0.68
C TRP A 43 17.98 -0.49 1.48
N SER A 44 17.53 -1.56 0.84
CA SER A 44 16.92 -2.75 1.45
C SER A 44 15.70 -2.41 2.32
N ALA A 45 14.97 -1.33 1.98
CA ALA A 45 13.87 -0.83 2.79
C ALA A 45 12.72 -1.84 2.85
N GLY A 46 12.39 -2.33 4.05
CA GLY A 46 11.40 -3.38 4.28
C GLY A 46 11.87 -4.81 3.98
N ILE A 47 13.18 -4.98 3.72
CA ILE A 47 13.86 -6.28 3.57
C ILE A 47 14.88 -6.45 4.70
N ASP A 48 15.73 -5.43 4.93
CA ASP A 48 16.67 -5.40 6.05
C ASP A 48 15.93 -4.97 7.33
N ALA A 49 16.10 -5.75 8.38
CA ALA A 49 15.54 -5.51 9.70
C ALA A 49 15.77 -4.05 10.18
N ASN A 50 17.00 -3.55 9.98
CA ASN A 50 17.39 -2.23 10.49
C ASN A 50 16.70 -1.04 9.78
N VAL A 51 16.10 -1.25 8.61
CA VAL A 51 15.46 -0.18 7.82
C VAL A 51 13.97 -0.43 7.55
N THR A 52 13.38 -1.44 8.21
CA THR A 52 11.95 -1.73 8.05
C THR A 52 11.09 -0.67 8.69
N TYR A 53 11.47 -0.18 9.88
CA TYR A 53 10.73 0.89 10.55
C TYR A 53 10.81 2.21 9.76
N GLU A 54 11.99 2.53 9.22
CA GLU A 54 12.20 3.73 8.39
C GLU A 54 11.31 3.71 7.14
N LEU A 55 11.11 2.53 6.53
CA LEU A 55 10.17 2.38 5.42
C LEU A 55 8.74 2.72 5.85
N LEU A 56 8.29 2.21 7.00
CA LEU A 56 6.94 2.52 7.49
C LEU A 56 6.78 4.00 7.82
N MET A 57 7.81 4.64 8.38
CA MET A 57 7.81 6.09 8.62
C MET A 57 7.83 6.89 7.32
N LEU A 58 8.57 6.46 6.29
CA LEU A 58 8.54 7.07 4.97
C LEU A 58 7.12 7.01 4.36
N LEU A 59 6.49 5.84 4.39
CA LEU A 59 5.11 5.64 3.90
C LEU A 59 4.10 6.49 4.67
N LYS A 60 4.25 6.57 6.00
CA LYS A 60 3.44 7.45 6.85
C LYS A 60 3.60 8.91 6.45
N GLN A 61 4.82 9.38 6.21
CA GLN A 61 5.08 10.75 5.76
C GLN A 61 4.51 11.03 4.36
N MET A 62 4.55 10.06 3.43
CA MET A 62 3.88 10.19 2.13
C MET A 62 2.37 10.32 2.31
N GLY A 63 1.75 9.50 3.16
CA GLY A 63 0.33 9.58 3.49
C GLY A 63 -0.06 10.89 4.18
N HIS A 64 0.79 11.41 5.05
CA HIS A 64 0.62 12.72 5.68
C HIS A 64 0.56 13.85 4.65
N GLY A 65 1.43 13.81 3.64
CA GLY A 65 1.42 14.79 2.56
C GLY A 65 0.24 14.61 1.59
N ASN A 66 0.06 13.40 1.08
CA ASN A 66 -1.04 13.07 0.16
C ASN A 66 -1.29 11.57 0.14
N LEU A 67 -2.50 11.17 0.54
CA LEU A 67 -2.90 9.75 0.59
C LEU A 67 -2.82 9.05 -0.77
N ALA A 68 -3.12 9.76 -1.87
CA ALA A 68 -3.01 9.18 -3.21
C ALA A 68 -1.55 8.88 -3.58
N VAL A 69 -0.62 9.80 -3.28
CA VAL A 69 0.82 9.58 -3.47
C VAL A 69 1.29 8.39 -2.63
N GLY A 70 0.91 8.37 -1.34
CA GLY A 70 1.26 7.26 -0.45
C GLY A 70 0.75 5.92 -0.94
N ARG A 71 -0.49 5.85 -1.44
CA ARG A 71 -1.09 4.62 -1.97
C ARG A 71 -0.40 4.10 -3.23
N ILE A 72 -0.06 4.98 -4.17
CA ILE A 72 0.64 4.59 -5.40
C ILE A 72 2.05 4.12 -5.06
N TYR A 73 2.77 4.87 -4.21
CA TYR A 73 4.13 4.53 -3.81
C TYR A 73 4.19 3.23 -2.99
N GLU A 74 3.22 2.97 -2.11
CA GLU A 74 3.08 1.70 -1.39
C GLU A 74 2.94 0.53 -2.37
N GLY A 75 2.12 0.68 -3.42
CA GLY A 75 1.97 -0.31 -4.47
C GLY A 75 3.27 -0.59 -5.24
N HIS A 76 4.07 0.45 -5.50
CA HIS A 76 5.40 0.33 -6.10
C HIS A 76 6.36 -0.49 -5.22
N ILE A 77 6.41 -0.18 -3.93
CA ILE A 77 7.24 -0.92 -2.97
C ILE A 77 6.80 -2.39 -2.91
N ASN A 78 5.49 -2.64 -2.84
CA ASN A 78 4.94 -3.98 -2.77
C ASN A 78 5.33 -4.83 -3.98
N ALA A 79 5.20 -4.29 -5.20
CA ALA A 79 5.58 -4.98 -6.41
C ALA A 79 7.06 -5.36 -6.43
N LEU A 80 7.96 -4.42 -6.10
CA LEU A 80 9.40 -4.69 -6.09
C LEU A 80 9.82 -5.69 -5.01
N GLN A 81 9.18 -5.69 -3.85
CA GLN A 81 9.44 -6.69 -2.81
C GLN A 81 9.00 -8.08 -3.27
N LEU A 82 7.83 -8.22 -3.88
CA LEU A 82 7.35 -9.50 -4.42
C LEU A 82 8.22 -10.01 -5.58
N ILE A 83 8.70 -9.11 -6.45
CA ILE A 83 9.64 -9.47 -7.51
C ILE A 83 10.97 -9.99 -6.92
N GLN A 84 11.52 -9.34 -5.89
CA GLN A 84 12.75 -9.79 -5.23
C GLN A 84 12.57 -11.11 -4.47
N THR A 85 11.33 -11.43 -4.07
CA THR A 85 11.01 -12.69 -3.38
C THR A 85 10.85 -13.85 -4.35
N PHE A 86 10.16 -13.66 -5.47
CA PHE A 86 9.74 -14.76 -6.35
C PHE A 86 10.43 -14.76 -7.73
N GLY A 87 11.03 -13.65 -8.14
CA GLY A 87 11.66 -13.52 -9.45
C GLY A 87 12.98 -14.28 -9.59
N SER A 88 13.34 -14.66 -10.82
CA SER A 88 14.68 -15.14 -11.12
C SER A 88 15.71 -14.02 -10.94
N ARG A 89 16.98 -14.38 -10.82
CA ARG A 89 18.08 -13.40 -10.68
C ARG A 89 18.12 -12.42 -11.87
N GLU A 90 17.83 -12.89 -13.06
CA GLU A 90 17.78 -12.08 -14.29
C GLU A 90 16.59 -11.08 -14.22
N GLN A 91 15.41 -11.56 -13.81
CA GLN A 91 14.23 -10.72 -13.63
C GLN A 91 14.46 -9.66 -12.57
N ILE A 92 14.94 -10.04 -11.39
CA ILE A 92 15.25 -9.12 -10.30
C ILE A 92 16.22 -8.03 -10.76
N THR A 93 17.30 -8.42 -11.46
CA THR A 93 18.30 -7.47 -11.97
C THR A 93 17.71 -6.53 -13.03
N SER A 94 16.88 -7.04 -13.94
CA SER A 94 16.24 -6.25 -14.98
C SER A 94 15.25 -5.23 -14.40
N TYR A 95 14.36 -5.66 -13.53
CA TYR A 95 13.38 -4.78 -12.90
C TYR A 95 13.99 -3.79 -11.90
N ALA A 96 15.10 -4.16 -11.26
CA ALA A 96 15.89 -3.22 -10.47
C ALA A 96 16.43 -2.05 -11.32
N ARG A 97 16.94 -2.34 -12.53
CA ARG A 97 17.35 -1.28 -13.48
C ARG A 97 16.18 -0.41 -13.92
N ASP A 98 15.01 -1.02 -14.15
CA ASP A 98 13.80 -0.27 -14.53
C ASP A 98 13.43 0.74 -13.41
N ALA A 99 13.41 0.32 -12.15
CA ALA A 99 13.09 1.20 -11.04
C ALA A 99 14.17 2.27 -10.79
N ARG A 100 15.45 1.87 -10.74
CA ARG A 100 16.56 2.72 -10.35
C ARG A 100 17.01 3.67 -11.45
N ASP A 101 17.23 3.15 -12.69
CA ASP A 101 17.89 3.88 -13.76
C ASP A 101 16.90 4.48 -14.76
N ARG A 102 15.75 3.83 -14.96
CA ARG A 102 14.71 4.27 -15.91
C ARG A 102 13.53 4.93 -15.22
N HIS A 103 13.55 4.98 -13.88
CA HIS A 103 12.51 5.57 -13.02
C HIS A 103 11.11 5.02 -13.29
N LYS A 104 10.99 3.75 -13.70
CA LYS A 104 9.70 3.11 -13.94
C LYS A 104 8.94 2.92 -12.64
N ILE A 105 7.66 3.22 -12.69
CA ILE A 105 6.74 3.03 -11.57
C ILE A 105 6.14 1.62 -11.68
N PHE A 106 6.18 0.90 -10.56
CA PHE A 106 5.57 -0.42 -10.41
C PHE A 106 4.23 -0.29 -9.68
N GLY A 107 3.38 -1.31 -9.78
CA GLY A 107 2.12 -1.37 -9.05
C GLY A 107 1.64 -2.80 -8.92
N VAL A 108 0.70 -3.07 -8.01
CA VAL A 108 0.06 -4.39 -7.87
C VAL A 108 -1.41 -4.26 -8.24
N TRP A 109 -1.81 -4.92 -9.34
CA TRP A 109 -3.17 -4.93 -9.87
C TRP A 109 -3.75 -6.35 -9.74
N ASN A 110 -4.32 -6.63 -8.59
CA ASN A 110 -4.86 -7.95 -8.25
C ASN A 110 -6.38 -8.03 -8.37
N ALA A 111 -7.10 -6.95 -8.06
CA ALA A 111 -8.56 -6.97 -8.00
C ALA A 111 -9.19 -7.18 -9.38
N GLU A 112 -10.25 -7.98 -9.43
CA GLU A 112 -10.97 -8.29 -10.66
C GLU A 112 -12.48 -8.35 -10.43
N ALA A 113 -13.23 -8.29 -11.51
CA ALA A 113 -14.64 -8.58 -11.58
C ALA A 113 -14.86 -9.96 -12.23
N SER A 114 -16.04 -10.23 -12.76
CA SER A 114 -16.37 -11.50 -13.42
C SER A 114 -15.55 -11.80 -14.69
N ASP A 115 -14.95 -10.78 -15.28
CA ASP A 115 -14.09 -10.83 -16.46
C ASP A 115 -12.58 -10.81 -16.11
N GLY A 116 -12.19 -11.42 -14.99
CA GLY A 116 -10.82 -11.47 -14.51
C GLY A 116 -9.81 -12.04 -15.52
N VAL A 117 -8.55 -11.64 -15.36
CA VAL A 117 -7.48 -11.98 -16.30
C VAL A 117 -7.18 -13.47 -16.30
N LYS A 118 -7.17 -14.06 -17.50
CA LYS A 118 -6.67 -15.40 -17.81
C LYS A 118 -5.32 -15.30 -18.50
N ILE A 119 -4.39 -16.18 -18.15
CA ILE A 119 -3.08 -16.31 -18.78
C ILE A 119 -3.09 -17.60 -19.61
N ILE A 120 -3.16 -17.46 -20.92
CA ILE A 120 -3.38 -18.57 -21.84
C ILE A 120 -2.07 -18.87 -22.59
N PRO A 121 -1.53 -20.11 -22.54
CA PRO A 121 -0.40 -20.49 -23.38
C PRO A 121 -0.66 -20.18 -24.86
N PHE A 122 0.32 -19.61 -25.52
CA PHE A 122 0.26 -19.18 -26.90
C PHE A 122 1.46 -19.71 -27.69
N GLU A 123 1.53 -19.40 -28.99
CA GLU A 123 2.58 -19.89 -29.88
C GLU A 123 4.00 -19.52 -29.40
N ASN A 124 4.97 -20.37 -29.71
CA ASN A 124 6.40 -20.18 -29.42
C ASN A 124 6.75 -19.98 -27.94
N GLY A 125 5.97 -20.57 -27.01
CA GLY A 125 6.22 -20.44 -25.58
C GLY A 125 5.84 -19.08 -24.98
N ARG A 126 5.07 -18.29 -25.72
CA ARG A 126 4.47 -17.03 -25.24
C ARG A 126 3.15 -17.30 -24.51
N TYR A 127 2.62 -16.28 -23.90
CA TYR A 127 1.33 -16.29 -23.23
C TYR A 127 0.48 -15.13 -23.73
N ARG A 128 -0.83 -15.34 -23.84
CA ARG A 128 -1.81 -14.31 -24.14
C ARG A 128 -2.67 -14.04 -22.92
N LEU A 129 -2.86 -12.78 -22.62
CA LEU A 129 -3.78 -12.35 -21.57
C LEU A 129 -5.17 -12.12 -22.18
N GLU A 130 -6.22 -12.51 -21.44
CA GLU A 130 -7.62 -12.26 -21.76
C GLU A 130 -8.37 -11.84 -20.51
N GLY A 131 -9.05 -10.69 -20.56
CA GLY A 131 -9.84 -10.15 -19.46
C GLY A 131 -9.25 -8.92 -18.80
N SER A 132 -9.85 -8.50 -17.68
CA SER A 132 -9.62 -7.18 -17.09
C SER A 132 -9.22 -7.26 -15.62
N LYS A 133 -8.53 -6.22 -15.15
CA LYS A 133 -8.37 -5.90 -13.72
C LYS A 133 -9.11 -4.62 -13.37
N THR A 134 -9.59 -4.56 -12.14
CA THR A 134 -10.22 -3.37 -11.55
C THR A 134 -9.32 -2.77 -10.49
N PHE A 135 -9.58 -1.52 -10.10
CA PHE A 135 -8.75 -0.81 -9.12
C PHE A 135 -7.25 -0.82 -9.50
N CYS A 136 -6.96 -0.66 -10.80
CA CYS A 136 -5.59 -0.59 -11.31
C CYS A 136 -4.96 0.74 -10.94
N THR A 137 -4.54 0.89 -9.69
CA THR A 137 -3.96 2.12 -9.15
C THR A 137 -2.79 2.61 -9.99
N GLY A 138 -2.83 3.86 -10.44
CA GLY A 138 -1.82 4.47 -11.31
C GLY A 138 -1.97 4.09 -12.79
N ALA A 139 -3.14 3.61 -13.25
CA ALA A 139 -3.36 3.27 -14.65
C ALA A 139 -3.04 4.46 -15.56
N GLY A 140 -2.25 4.20 -16.63
CA GLY A 140 -1.71 5.22 -17.53
C GLY A 140 -0.35 5.79 -17.11
N TYR A 141 0.13 5.49 -15.88
CA TYR A 141 1.41 6.01 -15.36
C TYR A 141 2.30 4.90 -14.76
N VAL A 142 1.71 3.83 -14.25
CA VAL A 142 2.44 2.63 -13.84
C VAL A 142 2.87 1.88 -15.09
N GLU A 143 4.19 1.74 -15.30
CA GLU A 143 4.75 1.09 -16.48
C GLU A 143 5.05 -0.40 -16.27
N ARG A 144 5.10 -0.85 -15.04
CA ARG A 144 5.39 -2.25 -14.63
C ARG A 144 4.35 -2.75 -13.63
N PRO A 145 3.07 -2.90 -14.02
CA PRO A 145 2.11 -3.52 -13.14
C PRO A 145 2.42 -5.01 -12.96
N PHE A 146 2.39 -5.41 -11.69
CA PHE A 146 2.35 -6.80 -11.24
C PHE A 146 0.90 -7.27 -11.33
N VAL A 147 0.60 -8.11 -12.29
CA VAL A 147 -0.75 -8.61 -12.60
C VAL A 147 -0.79 -10.10 -12.31
N ASN A 148 -1.80 -10.58 -11.60
CA ASN A 148 -2.05 -12.01 -11.49
C ASN A 148 -3.20 -12.43 -12.41
N GLY A 149 -3.15 -13.65 -12.90
CA GLY A 149 -4.19 -14.22 -13.75
C GLY A 149 -4.32 -15.72 -13.54
N VAL A 150 -5.42 -16.27 -14.01
CA VAL A 150 -5.72 -17.71 -13.87
C VAL A 150 -5.17 -18.46 -15.09
N LEU A 151 -4.41 -19.53 -14.84
CA LEU A 151 -3.97 -20.49 -15.84
C LEU A 151 -5.08 -21.48 -16.21
N PRO A 152 -4.99 -22.19 -17.37
CA PRO A 152 -6.00 -23.16 -17.78
C PRO A 152 -6.26 -24.29 -16.78
N ASP A 153 -5.30 -24.64 -15.94
CA ASP A 153 -5.42 -25.63 -14.87
C ASP A 153 -6.03 -25.08 -13.56
N GLY A 154 -6.39 -23.79 -13.53
CA GLY A 154 -6.93 -23.10 -12.37
C GLY A 154 -5.88 -22.51 -11.44
N GLY A 155 -4.59 -22.70 -11.70
CA GLY A 155 -3.50 -22.09 -10.94
C GLY A 155 -3.46 -20.57 -11.15
N TRP A 156 -3.04 -19.83 -10.12
CA TRP A 156 -2.83 -18.38 -10.19
C TRP A 156 -1.38 -18.07 -10.49
N GLN A 157 -1.12 -17.32 -11.55
CA GLN A 157 0.22 -16.96 -11.98
C GLN A 157 0.37 -15.44 -12.00
N ILE A 158 1.54 -14.98 -11.62
CA ILE A 158 1.93 -13.57 -11.67
C ILE A 158 2.63 -13.27 -12.99
N CYS A 159 2.35 -12.12 -13.58
CA CYS A 159 3.17 -11.54 -14.66
C CYS A 159 3.41 -10.05 -14.44
N ILE A 160 4.53 -9.55 -14.96
CA ILE A 160 4.82 -8.12 -15.08
C ILE A 160 4.53 -7.72 -16.53
N VAL A 161 3.62 -6.75 -16.71
CA VAL A 161 3.25 -6.27 -18.04
C VAL A 161 4.03 -5.01 -18.36
N PRO A 162 4.84 -5.00 -19.45
CA PRO A 162 5.56 -3.79 -19.90
C PRO A 162 4.59 -2.88 -20.67
N MET A 163 3.95 -1.94 -19.97
CA MET A 163 2.82 -1.16 -20.49
C MET A 163 3.16 -0.33 -21.72
N GLU A 164 4.42 0.06 -21.92
CA GLU A 164 4.88 0.78 -23.11
C GLU A 164 5.06 -0.12 -24.34
N GLU A 165 5.10 -1.43 -24.16
CA GLU A 165 5.31 -2.42 -25.24
C GLU A 165 4.01 -3.10 -25.69
N VAL A 166 2.92 -2.87 -24.96
CA VAL A 166 1.63 -3.54 -25.20
C VAL A 166 0.49 -2.54 -25.36
N THR A 167 -0.60 -2.98 -25.98
CA THR A 167 -1.82 -2.18 -26.11
C THR A 167 -2.86 -2.71 -25.11
N THR A 168 -3.31 -1.85 -24.23
CA THR A 168 -4.40 -2.13 -23.26
C THR A 168 -5.50 -1.09 -23.40
N VAL A 169 -6.69 -1.40 -22.89
CA VAL A 169 -7.79 -0.44 -22.86
C VAL A 169 -8.07 -0.07 -21.40
N SER A 170 -7.78 1.20 -21.06
CA SER A 170 -8.11 1.76 -19.75
C SER A 170 -9.47 2.46 -19.80
N ASP A 171 -10.29 2.25 -18.79
CA ASP A 171 -11.58 2.94 -18.62
C ASP A 171 -11.52 3.94 -17.44
N PRO A 172 -11.19 5.21 -17.70
CA PRO A 172 -11.20 6.25 -16.66
C PRO A 172 -12.60 6.54 -16.12
N ALA A 173 -13.67 6.30 -16.91
CA ALA A 173 -15.04 6.54 -16.50
C ALA A 173 -15.50 5.55 -15.41
N TRP A 174 -14.86 4.40 -15.32
CA TRP A 174 -15.10 3.44 -14.25
C TRP A 174 -14.68 3.97 -12.87
N TRP A 175 -13.68 4.87 -12.79
CA TRP A 175 -13.17 5.42 -11.53
C TRP A 175 -13.89 6.71 -11.15
N GLN A 176 -15.00 6.58 -10.43
CA GLN A 176 -15.83 7.71 -9.94
C GLN A 176 -15.98 7.67 -8.41
N PRO A 177 -14.88 7.65 -7.64
CA PRO A 177 -14.94 7.51 -6.20
C PRO A 177 -15.26 8.84 -5.50
N SER A 178 -15.71 8.74 -4.25
CA SER A 178 -15.87 9.91 -3.37
C SER A 178 -14.55 10.53 -2.93
N GLY A 179 -13.50 9.70 -2.75
CA GLY A 179 -12.13 10.09 -2.37
C GLY A 179 -11.07 9.32 -3.14
N MET A 180 -9.80 9.57 -2.86
CA MET A 180 -8.67 8.94 -3.56
C MET A 180 -8.69 9.13 -5.09
N ARG A 181 -9.28 10.22 -5.56
CA ARG A 181 -9.50 10.49 -6.99
C ARG A 181 -8.21 10.50 -7.79
N ALA A 182 -7.18 11.09 -7.19
CA ALA A 182 -5.85 11.25 -7.78
C ALA A 182 -5.06 9.94 -7.94
N THR A 183 -5.60 8.78 -7.51
CA THR A 183 -4.91 7.49 -7.70
C THR A 183 -5.06 6.91 -9.09
N ALA A 184 -5.93 7.44 -9.95
CA ALA A 184 -6.20 6.89 -11.29
C ALA A 184 -6.38 5.35 -11.27
N SER A 185 -7.25 4.85 -10.37
CA SER A 185 -7.43 3.41 -10.15
C SER A 185 -8.47 2.82 -11.11
N TYR A 186 -8.18 2.88 -12.41
CA TYR A 186 -9.11 2.53 -13.48
C TYR A 186 -9.37 1.01 -13.59
N LYS A 187 -10.34 0.63 -14.41
CA LYS A 187 -10.43 -0.70 -14.99
C LYS A 187 -9.52 -0.75 -16.20
N VAL A 188 -8.72 -1.83 -16.33
CA VAL A 188 -7.81 -2.03 -17.47
C VAL A 188 -8.07 -3.40 -18.08
N ASP A 189 -8.36 -3.43 -19.37
CA ASP A 189 -8.53 -4.63 -20.17
C ASP A 189 -7.20 -5.00 -20.83
N PHE A 190 -6.78 -6.26 -20.60
CA PHE A 190 -5.54 -6.84 -21.12
C PHE A 190 -5.81 -7.81 -22.27
N SER A 191 -7.04 -7.90 -22.77
CA SER A 191 -7.38 -8.88 -23.83
C SER A 191 -6.53 -8.68 -25.07
N GLY A 192 -5.89 -9.77 -25.52
CA GLY A 192 -4.99 -9.78 -26.66
C GLY A 192 -3.54 -9.39 -26.35
N VAL A 193 -3.20 -9.01 -25.12
CA VAL A 193 -1.80 -8.75 -24.74
C VAL A 193 -0.99 -10.03 -24.75
N GLU A 194 0.13 -10.02 -25.47
CA GLU A 194 1.04 -11.16 -25.56
C GLU A 194 2.32 -10.89 -24.76
N LEU A 195 2.71 -11.86 -23.94
CA LEU A 195 3.88 -11.79 -23.07
C LEU A 195 4.82 -12.98 -23.34
N ASP A 196 6.10 -12.74 -23.21
CA ASP A 196 7.09 -13.81 -23.17
C ASP A 196 7.09 -14.51 -21.81
N GLN A 197 7.60 -15.75 -21.77
CA GLN A 197 7.73 -16.50 -20.51
C GLN A 197 8.55 -15.74 -19.46
N SER A 198 9.49 -14.91 -19.87
CA SER A 198 10.30 -14.06 -18.98
C SER A 198 9.49 -13.02 -18.20
N ALA A 199 8.26 -12.72 -18.63
CA ALA A 199 7.35 -11.82 -17.89
C ALA A 199 6.64 -12.52 -16.72
N LEU A 200 6.61 -13.85 -16.67
CA LEU A 200 6.01 -14.61 -15.58
C LEU A 200 6.95 -14.65 -14.38
N ILE A 201 6.44 -14.29 -13.19
CA ILE A 201 7.20 -14.23 -11.94
C ILE A 201 6.84 -15.42 -11.05
N GLY A 202 7.86 -16.14 -10.56
CA GLY A 202 7.69 -17.26 -9.65
C GLY A 202 6.96 -18.44 -10.28
N GLN A 203 6.34 -19.24 -9.41
CA GLN A 203 5.55 -20.41 -9.78
C GLN A 203 4.05 -20.16 -9.54
N PRO A 204 3.15 -20.92 -10.18
CA PRO A 204 1.74 -20.85 -9.89
C PRO A 204 1.44 -20.98 -8.39
N GLY A 205 0.64 -20.09 -7.83
CA GLY A 205 0.27 -20.05 -6.42
C GLY A 205 1.18 -19.22 -5.51
N ASP A 206 2.36 -18.81 -5.95
CA ASP A 206 3.31 -18.05 -5.13
C ASP A 206 2.72 -16.73 -4.60
N TYR A 207 1.86 -16.07 -5.38
CA TYR A 207 1.22 -14.83 -4.94
C TYR A 207 0.43 -14.98 -3.63
N TYR A 208 -0.23 -16.11 -3.44
CA TYR A 208 -1.03 -16.40 -2.23
C TYR A 208 -0.27 -17.09 -1.12
N ARG A 209 1.01 -17.35 -1.34
CA ARG A 209 1.88 -17.95 -0.31
C ARG A 209 2.09 -16.95 0.84
N GLN A 210 1.84 -17.43 2.05
CA GLN A 210 2.02 -16.63 3.25
C GLN A 210 3.50 -16.61 3.68
N PRO A 211 3.94 -15.49 4.26
CA PRO A 211 3.21 -14.29 4.67
C PRO A 211 3.25 -13.14 3.64
N TRP A 212 3.84 -13.35 2.47
CA TRP A 212 4.31 -12.32 1.54
C TRP A 212 3.24 -11.30 1.12
N LEU A 213 2.07 -11.79 0.73
CA LEU A 213 0.93 -10.93 0.40
C LEU A 213 0.38 -10.22 1.64
N SER A 214 0.17 -10.98 2.73
CA SER A 214 -0.55 -10.49 3.91
C SER A 214 0.23 -9.43 4.68
N VAL A 215 1.56 -9.50 4.71
CA VAL A 215 2.42 -8.48 5.34
C VAL A 215 2.33 -7.12 4.63
N GLY A 216 1.93 -7.10 3.37
CA GLY A 216 1.66 -5.86 2.63
C GLY A 216 0.67 -4.93 3.30
N VAL A 217 -0.26 -5.45 4.12
CA VAL A 217 -1.26 -4.64 4.82
C VAL A 217 -0.65 -3.63 5.81
N ILE A 218 0.51 -3.91 6.38
CA ILE A 218 1.22 -3.00 7.29
C ILE A 218 1.64 -1.72 6.56
N ARG A 219 2.00 -1.81 5.28
CA ARG A 219 2.45 -0.66 4.48
C ARG A 219 1.30 0.31 4.20
N PHE A 220 0.15 -0.19 3.75
CA PHE A 220 -0.99 0.71 3.55
C PHE A 220 -1.53 1.28 4.87
N ALA A 221 -1.46 0.52 5.97
CA ALA A 221 -1.83 1.03 7.30
C ALA A 221 -0.93 2.20 7.74
N ALA A 222 0.37 2.15 7.43
CA ALA A 222 1.28 3.27 7.66
C ALA A 222 0.86 4.53 6.87
N VAL A 223 0.50 4.39 5.60
CA VAL A 223 -0.02 5.50 4.77
C VAL A 223 -1.29 6.08 5.37
N GLN A 224 -2.23 5.24 5.80
CA GLN A 224 -3.50 5.64 6.41
C GLN A 224 -3.28 6.42 7.71
N LEU A 225 -2.38 5.93 8.58
CA LEU A 225 -2.01 6.64 9.81
C LEU A 225 -1.41 8.01 9.52
N GLY A 226 -0.66 8.16 8.42
CA GLY A 226 -0.15 9.45 7.95
C GLY A 226 -1.27 10.45 7.65
N GLY A 227 -2.33 10.03 7.00
CA GLY A 227 -3.52 10.86 6.77
C GLY A 227 -4.22 11.27 8.06
N ALA A 228 -4.35 10.35 9.02
CA ALA A 228 -4.90 10.66 10.34
C ALA A 228 -4.02 11.66 11.10
N GLU A 229 -2.69 11.53 11.03
CA GLU A 229 -1.76 12.50 11.62
C GLU A 229 -1.88 13.88 10.96
N ALA A 230 -2.08 13.96 9.65
CA ALA A 230 -2.35 15.21 8.96
C ALA A 230 -3.62 15.89 9.49
N LEU A 231 -4.71 15.13 9.68
CA LEU A 231 -5.94 15.67 10.29
C LEU A 231 -5.71 16.18 11.71
N PHE A 232 -4.95 15.46 12.54
CA PHE A 232 -4.60 15.92 13.87
C PHE A 232 -3.84 17.27 13.85
N ASN A 233 -2.82 17.38 13.00
CA ASN A 233 -2.01 18.59 12.87
C ASN A 233 -2.85 19.78 12.38
N LEU A 234 -3.67 19.57 11.35
CA LEU A 234 -4.56 20.59 10.80
C LEU A 234 -5.63 21.04 11.81
N THR A 235 -6.22 20.08 12.55
CA THR A 235 -7.17 20.41 13.62
C THR A 235 -6.54 21.28 14.69
N ARG A 236 -5.34 20.91 15.16
CA ARG A 236 -4.59 21.68 16.14
C ARG A 236 -4.31 23.09 15.64
N GLN A 237 -3.81 23.22 14.41
CA GLN A 237 -3.52 24.53 13.80
C GLN A 237 -4.79 25.38 13.69
N TYR A 238 -5.88 24.82 13.19
CA TYR A 238 -7.18 25.51 13.05
C TYR A 238 -7.69 26.06 14.39
N LEU A 239 -7.59 25.26 15.47
CA LEU A 239 -7.99 25.72 16.80
C LEU A 239 -7.08 26.80 17.38
N GLN A 240 -5.80 26.79 17.06
CA GLN A 240 -4.84 27.82 17.45
C GLN A 240 -5.13 29.14 16.73
N GLU A 241 -5.37 29.10 15.42
CA GLU A 241 -5.71 30.28 14.60
C GLU A 241 -7.02 30.94 15.03
N LEU A 242 -7.99 30.18 15.53
CA LEU A 242 -9.26 30.68 16.05
C LEU A 242 -9.22 31.01 17.56
N GLU A 243 -8.08 30.89 18.21
CA GLU A 243 -7.89 31.12 19.65
C GLU A 243 -8.80 30.24 20.56
N TYR A 244 -9.22 29.05 20.07
CA TYR A 244 -10.03 28.09 20.84
C TYR A 244 -9.20 27.18 21.74
N THR A 245 -7.98 27.60 22.09
CA THR A 245 -7.02 26.82 22.87
C THR A 245 -7.40 26.64 24.36
N ASN A 246 -8.33 27.47 24.86
CA ASN A 246 -8.79 27.39 26.24
C ASN A 246 -10.08 26.59 26.43
N ASP A 247 -10.77 26.20 25.35
CA ASP A 247 -11.97 25.39 25.42
C ASP A 247 -11.64 23.97 25.96
N PRO A 248 -12.29 23.53 27.08
CA PRO A 248 -11.98 22.25 27.70
C PRO A 248 -12.38 21.06 26.81
N TYR A 249 -13.42 21.20 25.99
CA TYR A 249 -13.87 20.14 25.09
C TYR A 249 -12.93 19.98 23.89
N GLN A 250 -12.31 21.07 23.42
CA GLN A 250 -11.27 20.99 22.39
C GLN A 250 -9.99 20.36 22.94
N LYS A 251 -9.59 20.71 24.16
CA LYS A 251 -8.46 20.07 24.84
C LYS A 251 -8.65 18.56 24.97
N GLU A 252 -9.85 18.14 25.37
CA GLU A 252 -10.20 16.72 25.53
C GLU A 252 -10.11 15.99 24.19
N ARG A 253 -10.69 16.54 23.09
CA ARG A 253 -10.64 15.93 21.77
C ARG A 253 -9.21 15.83 21.25
N LEU A 254 -8.40 16.89 21.36
CA LEU A 254 -6.99 16.84 20.96
C LEU A 254 -6.19 15.82 21.79
N GLY A 255 -6.49 15.70 23.10
CA GLY A 255 -5.90 14.66 23.95
C GLY A 255 -6.20 13.25 23.45
N ARG A 256 -7.45 12.96 23.07
CA ARG A 256 -7.83 11.67 22.48
C ARG A 256 -7.15 11.43 21.13
N MET A 257 -7.10 12.43 20.25
CA MET A 257 -6.41 12.32 18.97
C MET A 257 -4.92 12.03 19.17
N ALA A 258 -4.25 12.71 20.13
CA ALA A 258 -2.84 12.48 20.43
C ALA A 258 -2.59 11.04 20.91
N ILE A 259 -3.44 10.50 21.79
CA ILE A 259 -3.37 9.11 22.27
C ILE A 259 -3.56 8.16 21.08
N ALA A 260 -4.52 8.41 20.22
CA ALA A 260 -4.81 7.56 19.06
C ALA A 260 -3.62 7.51 18.09
N ILE A 261 -3.06 8.68 17.72
CA ILE A 261 -1.89 8.76 16.81
C ILE A 261 -0.67 8.06 17.41
N GLU A 262 -0.38 8.29 18.71
CA GLU A 262 0.76 7.64 19.35
C GLU A 262 0.57 6.12 19.47
N SER A 263 -0.64 5.66 19.75
CA SER A 263 -0.96 4.23 19.71
C SER A 263 -0.70 3.64 18.32
N GLY A 264 -1.05 4.35 17.24
CA GLY A 264 -0.74 3.96 15.87
C GLY A 264 0.77 3.88 15.59
N ASN A 265 1.57 4.83 16.10
CA ASN A 265 3.02 4.80 16.01
C ASN A 265 3.62 3.56 16.68
N LEU A 266 3.10 3.20 17.86
CA LEU A 266 3.53 1.99 18.58
C LEU A 266 3.15 0.72 17.83
N TRP A 267 1.97 0.66 17.19
CA TRP A 267 1.58 -0.45 16.33
C TRP A 267 2.54 -0.61 15.14
N LEU A 268 2.93 0.48 14.47
CA LEU A 268 3.89 0.44 13.37
C LEU A 268 5.28 -0.01 13.82
N ARG A 269 5.72 0.43 15.02
CA ARG A 269 7.00 -0.02 15.59
C ARG A 269 6.95 -1.52 15.87
N GLY A 270 5.94 -2.01 16.57
CA GLY A 270 5.79 -3.43 16.84
C GLY A 270 5.67 -4.28 15.57
N ALA A 271 5.05 -3.75 14.51
CA ALA A 271 5.02 -4.41 13.21
C ALA A 271 6.40 -4.49 12.56
N ALA A 272 7.18 -3.41 12.62
CA ALA A 272 8.53 -3.38 12.06
C ALA A 272 9.44 -4.38 12.76
N ASP A 273 9.38 -4.47 14.09
CA ASP A 273 10.18 -5.40 14.87
C ASP A 273 9.89 -6.87 14.49
N ARG A 274 8.60 -7.21 14.25
CA ARG A 274 8.23 -8.57 13.82
C ARG A 274 8.59 -8.88 12.38
N VAL A 275 8.38 -7.95 11.46
CA VAL A 275 8.85 -8.12 10.08
C VAL A 275 10.37 -8.24 10.06
N ALA A 276 11.07 -7.52 10.93
CA ALA A 276 12.50 -7.58 11.09
C ALA A 276 12.98 -8.96 11.58
N ALA A 277 12.31 -9.54 12.58
CA ALA A 277 12.57 -10.89 13.05
C ALA A 277 12.37 -11.94 11.96
N TYR A 278 11.46 -11.68 11.02
CA TYR A 278 11.19 -12.51 9.85
C TYR A 278 12.15 -12.26 8.67
N ALA A 279 12.90 -11.15 8.68
CA ALA A 279 13.76 -10.70 7.59
C ALA A 279 14.81 -11.75 7.11
N PRO A 280 15.38 -12.63 7.94
CA PRO A 280 16.28 -13.69 7.46
C PRO A 280 15.64 -14.59 6.40
N VAL A 281 14.32 -14.63 6.31
CA VAL A 281 13.57 -15.41 5.33
C VAL A 281 13.38 -14.66 4.01
N PHE A 282 13.49 -13.33 3.99
CA PHE A 282 13.37 -12.51 2.77
C PHE A 282 14.50 -12.73 1.75
N GLY A 283 15.52 -13.47 2.04
CA GLY A 283 16.58 -13.92 1.11
C GLY A 283 16.66 -15.43 0.99
N GLY A 284 15.77 -16.14 1.68
CA GLY A 284 15.68 -17.59 1.67
C GLY A 284 14.81 -18.15 0.57
N ASP A 285 14.66 -19.46 0.54
CA ASP A 285 13.74 -20.14 -0.37
C ASP A 285 12.28 -19.83 0.04
N PRO A 286 11.50 -19.09 -0.77
CA PRO A 286 10.13 -18.72 -0.42
C PRO A 286 9.18 -19.93 -0.40
N THR A 287 9.63 -21.11 -0.86
CA THR A 287 8.84 -22.36 -0.84
C THR A 287 8.87 -23.04 0.52
N VAL A 288 9.81 -22.69 1.39
CA VAL A 288 9.94 -23.27 2.74
C VAL A 288 8.97 -22.54 3.69
N PRO A 289 7.99 -23.24 4.30
CA PRO A 289 7.12 -22.64 5.28
C PRO A 289 7.92 -22.16 6.51
N HIS A 290 7.69 -20.91 6.91
CA HIS A 290 8.29 -20.39 8.14
C HIS A 290 7.39 -20.67 9.34
N PRO A 291 7.93 -21.17 10.46
CA PRO A 291 7.12 -21.52 11.64
C PRO A 291 6.26 -20.37 12.19
N GLN A 292 6.73 -19.14 12.06
CA GLN A 292 6.06 -17.94 12.57
C GLN A 292 5.21 -17.20 11.52
N ALA A 293 5.01 -17.76 10.32
CA ALA A 293 4.23 -17.09 9.26
C ALA A 293 2.82 -16.72 9.71
N ASP A 294 2.12 -17.65 10.36
CA ASP A 294 0.74 -17.43 10.82
C ASP A 294 0.68 -16.35 11.93
N GLN A 295 1.67 -16.31 12.82
CA GLN A 295 1.80 -15.28 13.86
C GLN A 295 1.99 -13.91 13.22
N LEU A 296 2.89 -13.79 12.23
CA LEU A 296 3.14 -12.55 11.52
C LEU A 296 1.91 -12.06 10.75
N VAL A 297 1.19 -12.99 10.09
CA VAL A 297 -0.08 -12.66 9.40
C VAL A 297 -1.13 -12.18 10.39
N ALA A 298 -1.31 -12.86 11.52
CA ALA A 298 -2.24 -12.45 12.56
C ALA A 298 -1.88 -11.05 13.12
N TYR A 299 -0.60 -10.81 13.38
CA TYR A 299 -0.14 -9.50 13.86
C TYR A 299 -0.34 -8.39 12.82
N ALA A 300 -0.07 -8.65 11.55
CA ALA A 300 -0.33 -7.71 10.47
C ALA A 300 -1.83 -7.33 10.37
N ASN A 301 -2.72 -8.31 10.58
CA ASN A 301 -4.16 -8.09 10.65
C ASN A 301 -4.57 -7.27 11.89
N MET A 302 -3.92 -7.45 13.04
CA MET A 302 -4.13 -6.59 14.22
C MET A 302 -3.74 -5.15 13.94
N VAL A 303 -2.55 -4.92 13.37
CA VAL A 303 -2.04 -3.58 13.00
C VAL A 303 -3.00 -2.87 12.07
N ARG A 304 -3.43 -3.55 11.01
CA ARG A 304 -4.40 -3.01 10.04
C ARG A 304 -5.69 -2.59 10.73
N THR A 305 -6.27 -3.47 11.55
CA THR A 305 -7.57 -3.23 12.22
C THR A 305 -7.46 -2.11 13.25
N ALA A 306 -6.38 -2.08 14.05
CA ALA A 306 -6.15 -1.04 15.04
C ALA A 306 -5.97 0.33 14.37
N ILE A 307 -5.18 0.42 13.30
CA ILE A 307 -4.96 1.68 12.60
C ILE A 307 -6.21 2.16 11.87
N GLU A 308 -7.03 1.25 11.31
CA GLU A 308 -8.33 1.62 10.76
C GLU A 308 -9.20 2.31 11.81
N GLN A 309 -9.35 1.73 13.00
CA GLN A 309 -10.15 2.32 14.08
C GLN A 309 -9.58 3.66 14.53
N ILE A 310 -8.25 3.78 14.68
CA ILE A 310 -7.56 5.04 14.99
C ILE A 310 -7.90 6.12 13.95
N CYS A 311 -7.86 5.80 12.67
CA CYS A 311 -8.21 6.74 11.61
C CYS A 311 -9.67 7.19 11.71
N ILE A 312 -10.61 6.27 11.96
CA ILE A 312 -12.03 6.58 12.12
C ILE A 312 -12.24 7.52 13.31
N ASP A 313 -11.63 7.23 14.45
CA ASP A 313 -11.75 8.05 15.66
C ASP A 313 -11.18 9.45 15.44
N VAL A 314 -10.02 9.56 14.80
CA VAL A 314 -9.38 10.85 14.48
C VAL A 314 -10.23 11.67 13.50
N MET A 315 -10.79 11.06 12.45
CA MET A 315 -11.71 11.73 11.53
C MET A 315 -12.91 12.32 12.27
N GLN A 316 -13.59 11.53 13.10
CA GLN A 316 -14.76 11.97 13.87
C GLN A 316 -14.42 13.10 14.85
N LEU A 317 -13.29 13.02 15.54
CA LEU A 317 -12.83 14.05 16.47
C LEU A 317 -12.45 15.34 15.73
N CYS A 318 -11.83 15.24 14.55
CA CYS A 318 -11.55 16.37 13.67
C CYS A 318 -12.84 17.08 13.27
N GLU A 319 -13.80 16.37 12.67
CA GLU A 319 -15.08 16.91 12.23
C GLU A 319 -15.83 17.64 13.36
N ARG A 320 -15.87 17.05 14.57
CA ARG A 320 -16.48 17.66 15.76
C ARG A 320 -15.74 18.89 16.26
N SER A 321 -14.43 18.96 16.04
CA SER A 321 -13.60 20.10 16.48
C SER A 321 -13.72 21.30 15.55
N VAL A 322 -13.70 21.07 14.25
CA VAL A 322 -13.64 22.15 13.25
C VAL A 322 -15.02 22.59 12.75
N GLY A 323 -16.02 21.72 12.89
CA GLY A 323 -17.39 21.96 12.42
C GLY A 323 -17.47 22.24 10.93
N THR A 324 -18.63 22.67 10.44
CA THR A 324 -18.87 22.92 9.01
C THR A 324 -17.85 23.90 8.41
N ARG A 325 -17.43 24.93 9.16
CA ARG A 325 -16.48 25.94 8.65
C ARG A 325 -15.12 25.36 8.31
N GLY A 326 -14.60 24.48 9.17
CA GLY A 326 -13.31 23.81 8.96
C GLY A 326 -13.34 22.80 7.82
N LEU A 327 -14.54 22.34 7.40
CA LEU A 327 -14.73 21.43 6.29
C LEU A 327 -15.00 22.15 4.95
N MET A 328 -14.96 23.48 4.92
CA MET A 328 -15.13 24.26 3.70
C MET A 328 -13.76 24.64 3.10
N PRO A 329 -13.66 24.75 1.77
CA PRO A 329 -12.47 25.30 1.13
C PRO A 329 -12.10 26.69 1.71
N PRO A 330 -10.81 27.02 1.84
CA PRO A 330 -9.64 26.29 1.34
C PRO A 330 -9.08 25.20 2.27
N ASN A 331 -9.78 24.86 3.38
CA ASN A 331 -9.26 23.88 4.34
C ASN A 331 -9.16 22.49 3.70
N PRO A 332 -8.02 21.79 3.82
CA PRO A 332 -7.81 20.50 3.18
C PRO A 332 -8.44 19.30 3.94
N MET A 333 -8.99 19.53 5.13
CA MET A 333 -9.49 18.47 6.01
C MET A 333 -10.61 17.65 5.37
N GLU A 334 -11.52 18.29 4.65
CA GLU A 334 -12.61 17.61 3.93
C GLU A 334 -12.07 16.59 2.93
N ARG A 335 -11.08 16.96 2.12
CA ARG A 335 -10.43 16.07 1.16
C ARG A 335 -9.76 14.89 1.86
N ILE A 336 -9.00 15.12 2.92
CA ILE A 336 -8.31 14.04 3.65
C ILE A 336 -9.31 13.07 4.26
N ILE A 337 -10.44 13.55 4.79
CA ILE A 337 -11.53 12.72 5.34
C ILE A 337 -12.14 11.85 4.23
N ARG A 338 -12.47 12.42 3.06
CA ARG A 338 -12.98 11.65 1.91
C ARG A 338 -11.99 10.58 1.46
N ASP A 339 -10.72 10.95 1.35
CA ASP A 339 -9.66 10.05 0.93
C ASP A 339 -9.49 8.90 1.92
N LEU A 340 -9.42 9.19 3.23
CA LEU A 340 -9.36 8.16 4.27
C LEU A 340 -10.61 7.29 4.28
N THR A 341 -11.81 7.89 4.18
CA THR A 341 -13.07 7.15 4.17
C THR A 341 -13.07 6.05 3.11
N LEU A 342 -12.58 6.35 1.90
CA LEU A 342 -12.45 5.37 0.84
C LEU A 342 -11.27 4.42 1.07
N TYR A 343 -10.09 4.96 1.42
CA TYR A 343 -8.87 4.18 1.51
C TYR A 343 -8.91 3.15 2.66
N LEU A 344 -9.68 3.42 3.72
CA LEU A 344 -9.91 2.46 4.80
C LEU A 344 -10.76 1.26 4.35
N ARG A 345 -11.52 1.35 3.25
CA ARG A 345 -12.37 0.25 2.73
C ARG A 345 -11.56 -0.79 1.94
N GLN A 346 -10.43 -1.23 2.52
CA GLN A 346 -9.64 -2.33 1.96
C GLN A 346 -10.39 -3.67 2.07
N PRO A 347 -10.18 -4.63 1.15
CA PRO A 347 -10.94 -5.88 1.15
C PRO A 347 -10.78 -6.69 2.45
N ALA A 348 -11.82 -7.45 2.79
CA ALA A 348 -11.80 -8.51 3.81
C ALA A 348 -11.53 -8.04 5.26
N PHE A 349 -12.15 -6.94 5.70
CA PHE A 349 -12.01 -6.46 7.10
C PHE A 349 -12.41 -7.50 8.14
N ASP A 350 -13.64 -8.01 8.03
CA ASP A 350 -14.19 -8.95 9.00
C ASP A 350 -13.40 -10.26 8.98
N ALA A 351 -12.96 -10.70 7.79
CA ALA A 351 -12.12 -11.87 7.66
C ALA A 351 -10.72 -11.67 8.28
N ALA A 352 -10.14 -10.47 8.18
CA ALA A 352 -8.86 -10.14 8.82
C ALA A 352 -8.97 -10.26 10.34
N LEU A 353 -10.01 -9.67 10.93
CA LEU A 353 -10.23 -9.74 12.39
C LEU A 353 -10.59 -11.16 12.84
N ALA A 354 -11.40 -11.90 12.06
CA ALA A 354 -11.71 -13.29 12.34
C ALA A 354 -10.45 -14.18 12.30
N ASN A 355 -9.52 -13.92 11.38
CA ASN A 355 -8.23 -14.61 11.32
C ASN A 355 -7.39 -14.40 12.60
N VAL A 356 -7.37 -13.19 13.16
CA VAL A 356 -6.73 -12.93 14.45
C VAL A 356 -7.36 -13.80 15.55
N GLY A 357 -8.70 -13.81 15.63
CA GLY A 357 -9.42 -14.65 16.58
C GLY A 357 -9.13 -16.14 16.41
N GLN A 358 -9.07 -16.60 15.17
CA GLN A 358 -8.72 -18.00 14.85
C GLN A 358 -7.31 -18.35 15.30
N TYR A 359 -6.32 -17.46 15.05
CA TYR A 359 -4.95 -17.65 15.52
C TYR A 359 -4.90 -17.78 17.05
N VAL A 360 -5.55 -16.86 17.78
CA VAL A 360 -5.58 -16.86 19.24
C VAL A 360 -6.22 -18.15 19.79
N LEU A 361 -7.31 -18.64 19.20
CA LEU A 361 -7.97 -19.88 19.61
C LEU A 361 -7.12 -21.14 19.41
N GLN A 362 -6.16 -21.10 18.49
CA GLN A 362 -5.23 -22.20 18.26
C GLN A 362 -4.03 -22.22 19.21
N GLN A 363 -3.83 -21.14 19.99
CA GLN A 363 -2.72 -21.03 20.93
C GLN A 363 -3.11 -21.56 22.31
N SER A 364 -2.17 -22.21 22.98
CA SER A 364 -2.31 -22.59 24.40
C SER A 364 -1.56 -21.65 25.35
N ASN A 365 -0.73 -20.77 24.82
CA ASN A 365 0.09 -19.83 25.57
C ASN A 365 -0.77 -18.73 26.23
N PRO A 366 -0.36 -18.21 27.41
CA PRO A 366 -1.02 -17.05 28.01
C PRO A 366 -0.84 -15.79 27.12
N ALA A 367 -1.76 -14.83 27.29
CA ALA A 367 -1.79 -13.61 26.45
C ALA A 367 -0.44 -12.85 26.40
N SER A 368 0.34 -12.88 27.49
CA SER A 368 1.67 -12.25 27.54
C SER A 368 2.73 -12.89 26.64
N MET A 369 2.47 -14.11 26.17
CA MET A 369 3.41 -14.89 25.34
C MET A 369 2.88 -15.09 23.90
N LEU A 370 1.68 -14.66 23.58
CA LEU A 370 1.08 -14.87 22.24
C LEU A 370 1.87 -14.20 21.11
N TRP A 371 2.54 -13.11 21.44
CA TRP A 371 3.19 -12.23 20.47
C TRP A 371 4.71 -12.08 20.71
N ASN A 372 5.26 -12.75 21.69
CA ASN A 372 6.68 -12.72 22.00
C ASN A 372 7.35 -13.95 21.41
N ASP A 373 8.45 -13.75 20.70
CA ASP A 373 9.36 -14.81 20.31
C ASP A 373 10.12 -15.26 21.56
N GLU A 374 10.14 -16.56 21.86
CA GLU A 374 11.02 -17.14 22.88
C GLU A 374 12.46 -17.16 22.37
#